data_edb51229601e128f7d0b5c3f49ce7a03
#
_entry.id   edb51229601e128f7d0b5c3f49ce7a03
#
_cell.length_a   1.000
_cell.length_b   1.000
_cell.length_c   1.000
_cell.angle_alpha   90.00
_cell.angle_beta   90.00
_cell.angle_gamma   90.00
#
_symmetry.space_group_name_H-M   'P 1'
#
loop_
_entity.id
_entity.type
_entity.pdbx_description
1 polymer ?
#
loop_
_entity_poly.entity_id
_entity_poly.type
_entity_poly.pdbx_seq_one_letter_code
_entity_poly.pdbx_strand_id
1 'polypeptide(L)'
;LGALISGLGYAAWITLPSFAGFALGFVLWGTSSALISGTFEAFVYDELATRDRTDRYASLLGRARSASLVMNLAATALATPLFNLGGYTLAGIVSVLSCLTQAVVAWSLPEARPVETARESDEPGAKAAFTSYLHMLHSGVTEVLTSRLVRRAVALVALLGGFLAFDEYFPLLAREAGATTSAIPLLIAGTVAAQAIGGALAGPAYKLPAATFAVALAATAVLIAAGSLSRSAWGFLPIAVGYGLMQLVIVVSESRLQDAITGPARATVTSVSGFFAEVFAVAVYAGFAVGSVWFSMSVLVAALTIPVLLTALVVPFALPPPGAAPDNSVSAEVKEI
;
A
#
# COMPACT_ATOMS: atom_id res chain seq x y z
N LEU A 1 -6.54 -16.66 -13.64
CA LEU A 1 -6.48 -15.65 -14.68
C LEU A 1 -5.51 -14.52 -14.30
N GLY A 2 -5.66 -13.88 -13.13
CA GLY A 2 -4.81 -12.77 -12.70
C GLY A 2 -3.30 -13.07 -12.83
N ALA A 3 -2.82 -14.18 -12.26
CA ALA A 3 -1.41 -14.57 -12.34
C ALA A 3 -0.88 -14.68 -13.80
N LEU A 4 -1.70 -15.18 -14.71
CA LEU A 4 -1.32 -15.24 -16.15
C LEU A 4 -1.18 -13.85 -16.77
N ILE A 5 -2.08 -12.92 -16.40
CA ILE A 5 -2.03 -11.53 -16.85
C ILE A 5 -0.77 -10.84 -16.30
N SER A 6 -0.40 -11.06 -15.03
CA SER A 6 0.89 -10.57 -14.49
C SER A 6 2.07 -11.13 -15.27
N GLY A 7 2.07 -12.42 -15.56
CA GLY A 7 3.12 -13.06 -16.37
C GLY A 7 3.27 -12.44 -17.76
N LEU A 8 2.17 -12.11 -18.42
CA LEU A 8 2.18 -11.38 -19.70
C LEU A 8 2.75 -9.96 -19.53
N GLY A 9 2.47 -9.28 -18.41
CA GLY A 9 3.05 -7.97 -18.08
C GLY A 9 4.58 -8.04 -17.99
N TYR A 10 5.13 -8.98 -17.21
CA TYR A 10 6.58 -9.20 -17.12
C TYR A 10 7.19 -9.62 -18.48
N ALA A 11 6.50 -10.45 -19.25
CA ALA A 11 6.94 -10.82 -20.59
C ALA A 11 7.00 -9.60 -21.53
N ALA A 12 6.02 -8.69 -21.45
CA ALA A 12 6.03 -7.44 -22.21
C ALA A 12 7.26 -6.57 -21.86
N TRP A 13 7.62 -6.46 -20.58
CA TRP A 13 8.78 -5.66 -20.16
C TRP A 13 10.11 -6.18 -20.68
N ILE A 14 10.29 -7.49 -20.81
CA ILE A 14 11.54 -8.07 -21.32
C ILE A 14 11.59 -8.19 -22.84
N THR A 15 10.44 -8.33 -23.50
CA THR A 15 10.38 -8.51 -24.96
C THR A 15 10.19 -7.19 -25.73
N LEU A 16 9.57 -6.20 -25.10
CA LEU A 16 9.26 -4.89 -25.70
C LEU A 16 9.87 -3.76 -24.86
N PRO A 17 11.21 -3.58 -24.85
CA PRO A 17 11.88 -2.54 -24.05
C PRO A 17 11.66 -1.14 -24.64
N SER A 18 10.42 -0.68 -24.64
CA SER A 18 9.98 0.62 -25.14
C SER A 18 8.98 1.24 -24.18
N PHE A 19 8.73 2.55 -24.28
CA PHE A 19 7.69 3.20 -23.47
C PHE A 19 6.34 2.51 -23.58
N ALA A 20 5.92 2.14 -24.80
CA ALA A 20 4.65 1.44 -25.02
C ALA A 20 4.63 0.04 -24.38
N GLY A 21 5.75 -0.71 -24.45
CA GLY A 21 5.88 -2.02 -23.80
C GLY A 21 5.85 -1.91 -22.28
N PHE A 22 6.51 -0.91 -21.68
CA PHE A 22 6.43 -0.66 -20.25
C PHE A 22 5.03 -0.24 -19.83
N ALA A 23 4.38 0.67 -20.54
CA ALA A 23 3.01 1.09 -20.28
C ALA A 23 2.03 -0.09 -20.36
N LEU A 24 2.13 -0.93 -21.39
CA LEU A 24 1.33 -2.15 -21.52
C LEU A 24 1.54 -3.09 -20.33
N GLY A 25 2.80 -3.33 -19.94
CA GLY A 25 3.12 -4.18 -18.80
C GLY A 25 2.52 -3.66 -17.48
N PHE A 26 2.55 -2.36 -17.24
CA PHE A 26 1.91 -1.75 -16.05
C PHE A 26 0.38 -1.87 -16.09
N VAL A 27 -0.26 -1.70 -17.25
CA VAL A 27 -1.71 -1.90 -17.41
C VAL A 27 -2.08 -3.36 -17.11
N LEU A 28 -1.32 -4.32 -17.65
CA LEU A 28 -1.54 -5.75 -17.39
C LEU A 28 -1.32 -6.07 -15.92
N TRP A 29 -0.27 -5.54 -15.31
CA TRP A 29 0.03 -5.76 -13.89
C TRP A 29 -1.06 -5.17 -12.97
N GLY A 30 -1.52 -3.94 -13.24
CA GLY A 30 -2.62 -3.31 -12.52
C GLY A 30 -3.94 -4.08 -12.67
N THR A 31 -4.25 -4.54 -13.90
CA THR A 31 -5.43 -5.38 -14.17
C THR A 31 -5.37 -6.70 -13.38
N SER A 32 -4.20 -7.34 -13.35
CA SER A 32 -3.98 -8.53 -12.55
C SER A 32 -4.19 -8.28 -11.05
N SER A 33 -3.62 -7.19 -10.54
CA SER A 33 -3.76 -6.79 -9.14
C SER A 33 -5.22 -6.59 -8.75
N ALA A 34 -6.01 -5.93 -9.60
CA ALA A 34 -7.44 -5.73 -9.40
C ALA A 34 -8.24 -7.06 -9.39
N LEU A 35 -7.87 -8.02 -10.26
CA LEU A 35 -8.53 -9.34 -10.30
C LEU A 35 -8.17 -10.23 -9.11
N ILE A 36 -6.97 -10.09 -8.56
CA ILE A 36 -6.50 -10.89 -7.41
C ILE A 36 -6.98 -10.27 -6.09
N SER A 37 -7.11 -8.95 -6.04
CA SER A 37 -7.53 -8.22 -4.83
C SER A 37 -8.89 -8.71 -4.34
N GLY A 38 -8.95 -9.08 -3.06
CA GLY A 38 -10.16 -9.59 -2.43
C GLY A 38 -10.52 -11.05 -2.78
N THR A 39 -10.04 -11.60 -3.91
CA THR A 39 -10.36 -12.98 -4.32
C THR A 39 -9.77 -14.01 -3.36
N PHE A 40 -8.55 -13.77 -2.89
CA PHE A 40 -7.90 -14.69 -1.94
C PHE A 40 -8.58 -14.64 -0.57
N GLU A 41 -8.90 -13.46 -0.08
CA GLU A 41 -9.62 -13.25 1.18
C GLU A 41 -10.99 -13.90 1.16
N ALA A 42 -11.75 -13.71 0.09
CA ALA A 42 -13.07 -14.34 -0.11
C ALA A 42 -12.94 -15.87 -0.14
N PHE A 43 -12.02 -16.41 -0.93
CA PHE A 43 -11.77 -17.85 -1.02
C PHE A 43 -11.44 -18.46 0.35
N VAL A 44 -10.52 -17.83 1.11
CA VAL A 44 -10.14 -18.33 2.45
C VAL A 44 -11.34 -18.28 3.40
N TYR A 45 -12.14 -17.22 3.33
CA TYR A 45 -13.33 -17.08 4.18
C TYR A 45 -14.35 -18.16 3.86
N ASP A 46 -14.70 -18.36 2.59
CA ASP A 46 -15.67 -19.33 2.14
C ASP A 46 -15.26 -20.77 2.49
N GLU A 47 -13.98 -21.10 2.30
CA GLU A 47 -13.43 -22.42 2.64
C GLU A 47 -13.45 -22.69 4.16
N LEU A 48 -13.21 -21.67 4.98
CA LEU A 48 -13.33 -21.78 6.43
C LEU A 48 -14.78 -21.85 6.90
N ALA A 49 -15.67 -21.14 6.23
CA ALA A 49 -17.11 -21.18 6.52
C ALA A 49 -17.72 -22.56 6.25
N THR A 50 -17.33 -23.24 5.16
CA THR A 50 -17.77 -24.61 4.87
C THR A 50 -17.31 -25.63 5.91
N ARG A 51 -16.28 -25.30 6.71
CA ARG A 51 -15.69 -26.16 7.74
C ARG A 51 -16.01 -25.72 9.17
N ASP A 52 -16.87 -24.73 9.35
CA ASP A 52 -17.17 -24.13 10.67
C ASP A 52 -15.93 -23.63 11.43
N ARG A 53 -14.97 -23.04 10.70
CA ARG A 53 -13.67 -22.59 11.22
C ARG A 53 -13.37 -21.12 10.93
N THR A 54 -14.40 -20.28 10.83
CA THR A 54 -14.23 -18.83 10.57
C THR A 54 -13.43 -18.09 11.66
N ASP A 55 -13.38 -18.64 12.87
CA ASP A 55 -12.51 -18.19 13.97
C ASP A 55 -11.02 -18.16 13.60
N ARG A 56 -10.59 -18.99 12.64
CA ARG A 56 -9.20 -19.07 12.17
C ARG A 56 -8.85 -18.09 11.05
N TYR A 57 -9.84 -17.41 10.48
CA TYR A 57 -9.64 -16.50 9.33
C TYR A 57 -8.55 -15.46 9.58
N ALA A 58 -8.64 -14.71 10.68
CA ALA A 58 -7.67 -13.66 11.01
C ALA A 58 -6.25 -14.22 11.19
N SER A 59 -6.10 -15.39 11.83
CA SER A 59 -4.81 -16.04 12.03
C SER A 59 -4.19 -16.52 10.72
N LEU A 60 -5.00 -17.09 9.82
CA LEU A 60 -4.57 -17.59 8.51
C LEU A 60 -4.15 -16.44 7.60
N LEU A 61 -4.96 -15.39 7.54
CA LEU A 61 -4.66 -14.19 6.75
C LEU A 61 -3.40 -13.47 7.27
N GLY A 62 -3.24 -13.38 8.59
CA GLY A 62 -2.04 -12.82 9.20
C GLY A 62 -0.77 -13.59 8.83
N ARG A 63 -0.83 -14.93 8.85
CA ARG A 63 0.29 -15.79 8.41
C ARG A 63 0.60 -15.62 6.93
N ALA A 64 -0.42 -15.55 6.08
CA ALA A 64 -0.25 -15.33 4.64
C ALA A 64 0.42 -13.98 4.35
N ARG A 65 0.00 -12.92 5.03
CA ARG A 65 0.62 -11.60 4.90
C ARG A 65 2.06 -11.58 5.39
N SER A 66 2.35 -12.21 6.54
CA SER A 66 3.73 -12.34 7.04
C SER A 66 4.61 -13.12 6.08
N ALA A 67 4.13 -14.23 5.53
CA ALA A 67 4.85 -15.01 4.53
C ALA A 67 5.11 -14.17 3.26
N SER A 68 4.14 -13.39 2.80
CA SER A 68 4.29 -12.48 1.66
C SER A 68 5.40 -11.45 1.89
N LEU A 69 5.47 -10.85 3.07
CA LEU A 69 6.54 -9.89 3.41
C LEU A 69 7.92 -10.53 3.42
N VAL A 70 8.05 -11.72 4.00
CA VAL A 70 9.31 -12.49 4.02
C VAL A 70 9.73 -12.85 2.59
N MET A 71 8.80 -13.31 1.76
CA MET A 71 9.08 -13.66 0.37
C MET A 71 9.43 -12.44 -0.48
N ASN A 72 8.80 -11.30 -0.23
CA ASN A 72 9.14 -10.04 -0.88
C ASN A 72 10.58 -9.61 -0.56
N LEU A 73 10.97 -9.66 0.71
CA LEU A 73 12.35 -9.37 1.13
C LEU A 73 13.35 -10.35 0.50
N ALA A 74 13.04 -11.65 0.51
CA ALA A 74 13.87 -12.67 -0.11
C ALA A 74 14.01 -12.44 -1.63
N ALA A 75 12.92 -12.14 -2.32
CA ALA A 75 12.92 -11.85 -3.76
C ALA A 75 13.77 -10.60 -4.09
N THR A 76 13.64 -9.54 -3.28
CA THR A 76 14.43 -8.32 -3.43
C THR A 76 15.93 -8.60 -3.24
N ALA A 77 16.31 -9.39 -2.24
CA ALA A 77 17.70 -9.80 -2.02
C ALA A 77 18.22 -10.71 -3.16
N LEU A 78 17.35 -11.61 -3.68
CA LEU A 78 17.68 -12.50 -4.79
C LEU A 78 17.86 -11.77 -6.12
N ALA A 79 17.31 -10.57 -6.26
CA ALA A 79 17.48 -9.76 -7.47
C ALA A 79 18.97 -9.47 -7.75
N THR A 80 19.78 -9.25 -6.72
CA THR A 80 21.25 -9.01 -6.87
C THR A 80 21.95 -10.14 -7.61
N PRO A 81 21.90 -11.42 -7.21
CA PRO A 81 22.51 -12.51 -7.96
C PRO A 81 21.90 -12.70 -9.35
N LEU A 82 20.59 -12.48 -9.52
CA LEU A 82 19.96 -12.57 -10.84
C LEU A 82 20.51 -11.52 -11.80
N PHE A 83 20.69 -10.28 -11.35
CA PHE A 83 21.29 -9.25 -12.19
C PHE A 83 22.76 -9.53 -12.53
N ASN A 84 23.52 -10.13 -11.61
CA ASN A 84 24.91 -10.51 -11.87
C ASN A 84 25.01 -11.67 -12.89
N LEU A 85 24.06 -12.60 -12.90
CA LEU A 85 24.07 -13.78 -13.75
C LEU A 85 23.48 -13.53 -15.15
N GLY A 86 22.44 -12.72 -15.27
CA GLY A 86 21.73 -12.57 -16.53
C GLY A 86 20.95 -11.25 -16.70
N GLY A 87 21.21 -10.27 -15.86
CA GLY A 87 20.63 -8.93 -15.95
C GLY A 87 19.11 -8.92 -15.85
N TYR A 88 18.49 -7.92 -16.45
CA TYR A 88 17.03 -7.75 -16.45
C TYR A 88 16.27 -8.89 -17.13
N THR A 89 16.88 -9.51 -18.14
CA THR A 89 16.25 -10.61 -18.87
C THR A 89 16.06 -11.84 -17.98
N LEU A 90 17.09 -12.23 -17.21
CA LEU A 90 16.98 -13.36 -16.29
C LEU A 90 15.98 -13.06 -15.16
N ALA A 91 16.04 -11.87 -14.58
CA ALA A 91 15.07 -11.44 -13.58
C ALA A 91 13.63 -11.51 -14.10
N GLY A 92 13.38 -11.02 -15.32
CA GLY A 92 12.07 -11.07 -15.95
C GLY A 92 11.59 -12.50 -16.24
N ILE A 93 12.48 -13.39 -16.71
CA ILE A 93 12.15 -14.82 -16.92
C ILE A 93 11.73 -15.47 -15.60
N VAL A 94 12.48 -15.24 -14.52
CA VAL A 94 12.15 -15.77 -13.19
C VAL A 94 10.79 -15.23 -12.70
N SER A 95 10.50 -13.95 -12.97
CA SER A 95 9.19 -13.35 -12.65
C SER A 95 8.05 -14.01 -13.42
N VAL A 96 8.22 -14.26 -14.72
CA VAL A 96 7.23 -15.00 -15.54
C VAL A 96 7.01 -16.41 -14.99
N LEU A 97 8.09 -17.14 -14.69
CA LEU A 97 7.99 -18.49 -14.14
C LEU A 97 7.30 -18.52 -12.78
N SER A 98 7.54 -17.50 -11.93
CA SER A 98 6.85 -17.34 -10.66
C SER A 98 5.34 -17.14 -10.84
N CYS A 99 4.94 -16.31 -11.82
CA CYS A 99 3.53 -16.11 -12.17
C CYS A 99 2.87 -17.39 -12.71
N LEU A 100 3.59 -18.17 -13.53
CA LEU A 100 3.09 -19.47 -14.00
C LEU A 100 2.93 -20.46 -12.87
N THR A 101 3.89 -20.51 -11.95
CA THR A 101 3.80 -21.34 -10.73
C THR A 101 2.58 -20.94 -9.89
N GLN A 102 2.37 -19.63 -9.67
CA GLN A 102 1.19 -19.12 -8.99
C GLN A 102 -0.11 -19.54 -9.70
N ALA A 103 -0.16 -19.47 -11.04
CA ALA A 103 -1.32 -19.89 -11.80
C ALA A 103 -1.61 -21.40 -11.63
N VAL A 104 -0.58 -22.24 -11.68
CA VAL A 104 -0.71 -23.71 -11.46
C VAL A 104 -1.20 -23.99 -10.04
N VAL A 105 -0.61 -23.35 -9.03
CA VAL A 105 -1.04 -23.52 -7.62
C VAL A 105 -2.49 -23.07 -7.47
N ALA A 106 -2.85 -21.90 -8.00
CA ALA A 106 -4.24 -21.41 -7.93
C ALA A 106 -5.24 -22.36 -8.63
N TRP A 107 -4.85 -22.97 -9.74
CA TRP A 107 -5.68 -23.97 -10.42
C TRP A 107 -5.82 -25.28 -9.63
N SER A 108 -4.83 -25.65 -8.83
CA SER A 108 -4.88 -26.86 -8.01
C SER A 108 -5.70 -26.70 -6.73
N LEU A 109 -6.12 -25.47 -6.38
CA LEU A 109 -6.97 -25.25 -5.22
C LEU A 109 -8.38 -25.80 -5.49
N PRO A 110 -8.98 -26.51 -4.51
CA PRO A 110 -10.36 -26.98 -4.65
C PRO A 110 -11.30 -25.78 -4.76
N GLU A 111 -12.29 -25.89 -5.65
CA GLU A 111 -13.36 -24.89 -5.67
C GLU A 111 -14.15 -24.98 -4.35
N ALA A 112 -14.25 -23.88 -3.64
CA ALA A 112 -15.16 -23.80 -2.50
C ALA A 112 -16.57 -24.04 -3.03
N ARG A 113 -17.18 -25.17 -2.68
CA ARG A 113 -18.57 -25.42 -3.04
C ARG A 113 -19.41 -24.36 -2.34
N PRO A 114 -20.28 -23.63 -3.06
CA PRO A 114 -21.21 -22.73 -2.41
C PRO A 114 -21.95 -23.52 -1.33
N VAL A 115 -22.02 -22.98 -0.12
CA VAL A 115 -22.88 -23.58 0.93
C VAL A 115 -24.31 -23.40 0.47
N GLU A 116 -24.85 -24.42 -0.15
CA GLU A 116 -26.22 -24.45 -0.72
C GLU A 116 -27.33 -24.32 0.34
N THR A 117 -27.00 -24.29 1.62
CA THR A 117 -27.97 -24.41 2.73
C THR A 117 -28.42 -23.09 3.35
N ALA A 118 -28.00 -21.92 2.85
CA ALA A 118 -28.44 -20.64 3.44
C ALA A 118 -28.98 -19.61 2.44
N ARG A 119 -29.15 -19.96 1.17
CA ARG A 119 -29.48 -18.97 0.13
C ARG A 119 -30.88 -19.11 -0.50
N GLU A 120 -31.74 -20.03 -0.05
CA GLU A 120 -33.10 -20.17 -0.60
C GLU A 120 -34.17 -19.28 0.05
N SER A 121 -33.83 -18.51 1.08
CA SER A 121 -34.78 -17.58 1.68
C SER A 121 -34.14 -16.22 1.94
N ASP A 122 -34.25 -15.26 1.04
CA ASP A 122 -33.85 -13.86 1.14
C ASP A 122 -32.46 -13.49 0.61
N GLU A 123 -32.09 -13.89 -0.63
CA GLU A 123 -31.20 -13.02 -1.38
C GLU A 123 -31.98 -11.75 -1.77
N PRO A 124 -31.60 -10.57 -1.27
CA PRO A 124 -32.16 -9.34 -1.82
C PRO A 124 -31.80 -9.35 -3.30
N GLY A 125 -32.81 -9.31 -4.18
CA GLY A 125 -32.58 -9.36 -5.61
C GLY A 125 -31.48 -8.40 -6.02
N ALA A 126 -30.75 -8.64 -7.11
CA ALA A 126 -29.58 -7.85 -7.52
C ALA A 126 -29.78 -6.33 -7.41
N LYS A 127 -31.02 -5.85 -7.57
CA LYS A 127 -31.39 -4.44 -7.33
C LYS A 127 -31.30 -4.05 -5.85
N ALA A 128 -31.73 -4.90 -4.92
CA ALA A 128 -31.67 -4.60 -3.49
C ALA A 128 -30.22 -4.68 -2.97
N ALA A 129 -29.42 -5.64 -3.45
CA ALA A 129 -27.98 -5.70 -3.16
C ALA A 129 -27.24 -4.46 -3.68
N PHE A 130 -27.57 -4.01 -4.90
CA PHE A 130 -27.01 -2.79 -5.47
C PHE A 130 -27.46 -1.54 -4.69
N THR A 131 -28.72 -1.47 -4.28
CA THR A 131 -29.22 -0.36 -3.46
C THR A 131 -28.55 -0.32 -2.09
N SER A 132 -28.36 -1.47 -1.44
CA SER A 132 -27.63 -1.58 -0.17
C SER A 132 -26.18 -1.16 -0.32
N TYR A 133 -25.53 -1.53 -1.44
CA TYR A 133 -24.17 -1.09 -1.76
C TYR A 133 -24.11 0.44 -1.95
N LEU A 134 -25.02 1.02 -2.71
CA LEU A 134 -25.09 2.48 -2.88
C LEU A 134 -25.36 3.19 -1.55
N HIS A 135 -26.22 2.65 -0.71
CA HIS A 135 -26.50 3.20 0.63
C HIS A 135 -25.24 3.16 1.50
N MET A 136 -24.48 2.06 1.48
CA MET A 136 -23.23 1.93 2.21
C MET A 136 -22.16 2.92 1.69
N LEU A 137 -22.04 3.09 0.37
CA LEU A 137 -21.18 4.10 -0.24
C LEU A 137 -21.57 5.51 0.19
N HIS A 138 -22.87 5.82 0.10
CA HIS A 138 -23.39 7.12 0.49
C HIS A 138 -23.14 7.42 1.97
N SER A 139 -23.39 6.47 2.87
CA SER A 139 -23.14 6.64 4.31
C SER A 139 -21.67 6.86 4.61
N GLY A 140 -20.76 6.12 3.98
CA GLY A 140 -19.31 6.30 4.16
C GLY A 140 -18.81 7.65 3.65
N VAL A 141 -19.28 8.09 2.47
CA VAL A 141 -18.94 9.41 1.94
C VAL A 141 -19.51 10.52 2.83
N THR A 142 -20.75 10.35 3.31
CA THR A 142 -21.39 11.31 4.22
C THR A 142 -20.62 11.42 5.53
N GLU A 143 -20.16 10.31 6.11
CA GLU A 143 -19.36 10.32 7.33
C GLU A 143 -18.04 11.08 7.13
N VAL A 144 -17.34 10.89 5.99
CA VAL A 144 -16.13 11.66 5.65
C VAL A 144 -16.44 13.14 5.53
N LEU A 145 -17.58 13.51 4.93
CA LEU A 145 -17.93 14.92 4.70
C LEU A 145 -18.43 15.62 5.97
N THR A 146 -19.16 14.92 6.85
CA THR A 146 -19.79 15.51 8.05
C THR A 146 -18.87 15.52 9.25
N SER A 147 -18.13 14.42 9.52
CA SER A 147 -17.20 14.36 10.64
C SER A 147 -15.89 15.08 10.33
N ARG A 148 -15.61 16.18 11.03
CA ARG A 148 -14.33 16.90 10.90
C ARG A 148 -13.14 16.04 11.29
N LEU A 149 -13.30 15.15 12.27
CA LEU A 149 -12.25 14.26 12.74
C LEU A 149 -11.91 13.23 11.66
N VAL A 150 -12.92 12.52 11.13
CA VAL A 150 -12.75 11.50 10.08
C VAL A 150 -12.18 12.13 8.81
N ARG A 151 -12.70 13.28 8.37
CA ARG A 151 -12.19 13.98 7.18
C ARG A 151 -10.70 14.35 7.28
N ARG A 152 -10.26 14.86 8.44
CA ARG A 152 -8.85 15.20 8.66
C ARG A 152 -7.98 13.96 8.70
N ALA A 153 -8.45 12.90 9.34
CA ALA A 153 -7.74 11.64 9.41
C ALA A 153 -7.61 10.98 8.03
N VAL A 154 -8.69 10.97 7.22
CA VAL A 154 -8.68 10.48 5.84
C VAL A 154 -7.69 11.26 4.98
N ALA A 155 -7.69 12.59 5.08
CA ALA A 155 -6.74 13.43 4.35
C ALA A 155 -5.29 13.13 4.77
N LEU A 156 -5.04 12.95 6.07
CA LEU A 156 -3.71 12.59 6.58
C LEU A 156 -3.27 11.22 6.05
N VAL A 157 -4.11 10.19 6.15
CA VAL A 157 -3.79 8.84 5.68
C VAL A 157 -3.56 8.82 4.18
N ALA A 158 -4.39 9.56 3.41
CA ALA A 158 -4.22 9.68 1.96
C ALA A 158 -2.88 10.35 1.57
N LEU A 159 -2.51 11.44 2.25
CA LEU A 159 -1.21 12.10 2.02
C LEU A 159 -0.05 11.17 2.36
N LEU A 160 -0.11 10.50 3.53
CA LEU A 160 0.94 9.58 3.97
C LEU A 160 1.07 8.39 3.01
N GLY A 161 -0.06 7.81 2.55
CA GLY A 161 -0.07 6.74 1.56
C GLY A 161 0.53 7.17 0.22
N GLY A 162 0.20 8.38 -0.24
CA GLY A 162 0.76 8.94 -1.47
C GLY A 162 2.27 9.20 -1.41
N PHE A 163 2.83 9.46 -0.21
CA PHE A 163 4.29 9.59 -0.06
C PHE A 163 5.05 8.27 -0.25
N LEU A 164 4.38 7.11 -0.20
CA LEU A 164 5.03 5.83 -0.54
C LEU A 164 5.52 5.81 -1.99
N ALA A 165 4.95 6.63 -2.88
CA ALA A 165 5.44 6.81 -4.25
C ALA A 165 6.92 7.21 -4.37
N PHE A 166 7.59 7.60 -3.28
CA PHE A 166 9.02 7.90 -3.26
C PHE A 166 9.88 6.69 -3.63
N ASP A 167 9.50 5.49 -3.23
CA ASP A 167 10.31 4.28 -3.40
C ASP A 167 10.51 3.91 -4.87
N GLU A 168 9.58 4.29 -5.73
CA GLU A 168 9.70 4.11 -7.18
C GLU A 168 10.94 4.84 -7.77
N TYR A 169 11.39 5.90 -7.10
CA TYR A 169 12.56 6.68 -7.54
C TYR A 169 13.86 6.28 -6.84
N PHE A 170 13.83 5.45 -5.81
CA PHE A 170 15.03 5.00 -5.11
C PHE A 170 16.03 4.25 -6.01
N PRO A 171 15.61 3.38 -6.95
CA PRO A 171 16.55 2.77 -7.89
C PRO A 171 17.29 3.80 -8.76
N LEU A 172 16.60 4.85 -9.19
CA LEU A 172 17.21 5.93 -9.98
C LEU A 172 18.14 6.80 -9.13
N LEU A 173 17.73 7.10 -7.90
CA LEU A 173 18.57 7.81 -6.92
C LEU A 173 19.84 7.01 -6.59
N ALA A 174 19.72 5.69 -6.38
CA ALA A 174 20.88 4.82 -6.14
C ALA A 174 21.85 4.82 -7.31
N ARG A 175 21.33 4.79 -8.53
CA ARG A 175 22.15 4.87 -9.76
C ARG A 175 22.86 6.22 -9.87
N GLU A 176 22.18 7.34 -9.59
CA GLU A 176 22.77 8.67 -9.56
C GLU A 176 23.88 8.79 -8.48
N ALA A 177 23.70 8.10 -7.36
CA ALA A 177 24.69 8.00 -6.29
C ALA A 177 25.88 7.07 -6.62
N GLY A 178 25.95 6.53 -7.84
CA GLY A 178 27.05 5.68 -8.31
C GLY A 178 26.96 4.21 -7.92
N ALA A 179 25.80 3.75 -7.43
CA ALA A 179 25.60 2.33 -7.12
C ALA A 179 25.59 1.49 -8.40
N THR A 180 26.23 0.32 -8.36
CA THR A 180 26.16 -0.66 -9.45
C THR A 180 24.76 -1.25 -9.55
N THR A 181 24.36 -1.69 -10.75
CA THR A 181 23.03 -2.28 -10.96
C THR A 181 22.75 -3.45 -10.01
N SER A 182 23.76 -4.24 -9.68
CA SER A 182 23.65 -5.37 -8.74
C SER A 182 23.59 -4.95 -7.26
N ALA A 183 24.05 -3.75 -6.90
CA ALA A 183 23.98 -3.24 -5.53
C ALA A 183 22.62 -2.56 -5.25
N ILE A 184 21.93 -2.04 -6.26
CA ILE A 184 20.65 -1.35 -6.10
C ILE A 184 19.61 -2.18 -5.33
N PRO A 185 19.36 -3.46 -5.65
CA PRO A 185 18.39 -4.26 -4.91
C PRO A 185 18.71 -4.39 -3.42
N LEU A 186 19.98 -4.41 -3.03
CA LEU A 186 20.39 -4.47 -1.62
C LEU A 186 20.07 -3.17 -0.87
N LEU A 187 20.27 -2.02 -1.52
CA LEU A 187 19.91 -0.73 -0.96
C LEU A 187 18.41 -0.62 -0.76
N ILE A 188 17.61 -1.08 -1.74
CA ILE A 188 16.15 -1.12 -1.66
C ILE A 188 15.71 -2.13 -0.58
N ALA A 189 16.32 -3.30 -0.49
CA ALA A 189 16.02 -4.26 0.58
C ALA A 189 16.22 -3.64 1.98
N GLY A 190 17.22 -2.77 2.14
CA GLY A 190 17.44 -2.01 3.36
C GLY A 190 16.28 -1.08 3.72
N THR A 191 15.70 -0.38 2.73
CA THR A 191 14.51 0.48 2.96
C THR A 191 13.27 -0.34 3.29
N VAL A 192 13.06 -1.48 2.61
CA VAL A 192 11.95 -2.42 2.89
C VAL A 192 12.07 -3.02 4.30
N ALA A 193 13.29 -3.42 4.70
CA ALA A 193 13.53 -3.94 6.05
C ALA A 193 13.22 -2.88 7.12
N ALA A 194 13.62 -1.62 6.89
CA ALA A 194 13.33 -0.52 7.80
C ALA A 194 11.83 -0.24 7.89
N GLN A 195 11.07 -0.33 6.78
CA GLN A 195 9.61 -0.24 6.79
C GLN A 195 8.98 -1.38 7.63
N ALA A 196 9.46 -2.62 7.47
CA ALA A 196 8.97 -3.75 8.25
C ALA A 196 9.20 -3.52 9.76
N ILE A 197 10.35 -2.98 10.16
CA ILE A 197 10.64 -2.60 11.56
C ILE A 197 9.71 -1.48 12.01
N GLY A 198 9.53 -0.43 11.21
CA GLY A 198 8.63 0.68 11.52
C GLY A 198 7.19 0.23 11.71
N GLY A 199 6.68 -0.63 10.83
CA GLY A 199 5.37 -1.25 10.96
C GLY A 199 5.22 -2.10 12.23
N ALA A 200 6.23 -2.91 12.58
CA ALA A 200 6.23 -3.71 13.79
C ALA A 200 6.22 -2.86 15.08
N LEU A 201 6.83 -1.68 15.05
CA LEU A 201 6.83 -0.74 16.16
C LEU A 201 5.51 0.05 16.32
N ALA A 202 4.59 -0.03 15.35
CA ALA A 202 3.34 0.71 15.38
C ALA A 202 2.44 0.32 16.57
N GLY A 203 2.36 -0.98 16.89
CA GLY A 203 1.57 -1.47 18.03
C GLY A 203 2.02 -0.88 19.36
N PRO A 204 3.29 -1.03 19.77
CA PRO A 204 3.84 -0.38 20.96
C PRO A 204 3.69 1.15 20.95
N ALA A 205 3.85 1.79 19.80
CA ALA A 205 3.76 3.24 19.66
C ALA A 205 2.32 3.78 19.59
N TYR A 206 1.31 2.93 19.40
CA TYR A 206 -0.08 3.34 19.16
C TYR A 206 -0.62 4.38 20.14
N LYS A 207 -0.25 4.29 21.44
CA LYS A 207 -0.73 5.18 22.50
C LYS A 207 0.07 6.48 22.66
N LEU A 208 1.16 6.66 21.91
CA LEU A 208 1.99 7.86 22.00
C LEU A 208 1.21 9.11 21.53
N PRO A 209 1.53 10.30 22.05
CA PRO A 209 0.86 11.54 21.65
C PRO A 209 1.14 11.87 20.16
N ALA A 210 0.21 12.57 19.51
CA ALA A 210 0.31 12.95 18.11
C ALA A 210 1.58 13.77 17.78
N ALA A 211 2.06 14.56 18.75
CA ALA A 211 3.31 15.31 18.62
C ALA A 211 4.54 14.40 18.37
N THR A 212 4.57 13.19 18.93
CA THR A 212 5.65 12.21 18.67
C THR A 212 5.68 11.81 17.18
N PHE A 213 4.51 11.61 16.59
CA PHE A 213 4.41 11.25 15.16
C PHE A 213 4.72 12.44 14.26
N ALA A 214 4.39 13.65 14.67
CA ALA A 214 4.81 14.86 13.99
C ALA A 214 6.35 14.99 13.96
N VAL A 215 7.02 14.76 15.09
CA VAL A 215 8.48 14.76 15.17
C VAL A 215 9.06 13.61 14.33
N ALA A 216 8.49 12.41 14.39
CA ALA A 216 8.93 11.28 13.58
C ALA A 216 8.83 11.59 12.07
N LEU A 217 7.73 12.20 11.63
CA LEU A 217 7.54 12.58 10.24
C LEU A 217 8.46 13.74 9.81
N ALA A 218 8.72 14.70 10.68
CA ALA A 218 9.71 15.75 10.44
C ALA A 218 11.12 15.15 10.33
N ALA A 219 11.49 14.21 11.21
CA ALA A 219 12.75 13.48 11.14
C ALA A 219 12.84 12.67 9.82
N THR A 220 11.76 12.05 9.37
CA THR A 220 11.67 11.39 8.06
C THR A 220 12.06 12.35 6.93
N ALA A 221 11.49 13.55 6.90
CA ALA A 221 11.79 14.55 5.88
C ALA A 221 13.27 14.94 5.87
N VAL A 222 13.83 15.21 7.05
CA VAL A 222 15.25 15.58 7.19
C VAL A 222 16.18 14.42 6.77
N LEU A 223 15.89 13.20 7.21
CA LEU A 223 16.72 12.03 6.92
C LEU A 223 16.71 11.67 5.42
N ILE A 224 15.53 11.71 4.77
CA ILE A 224 15.42 11.45 3.34
C ILE A 224 16.11 12.58 2.54
N ALA A 225 15.91 13.85 2.90
CA ALA A 225 16.58 14.96 2.24
C ALA A 225 18.11 14.88 2.38
N ALA A 226 18.62 14.66 3.59
CA ALA A 226 20.06 14.53 3.84
C ALA A 226 20.66 13.34 3.09
N GLY A 227 19.96 12.20 3.10
CA GLY A 227 20.39 11.00 2.41
C GLY A 227 20.44 11.18 0.89
N SER A 228 19.39 11.75 0.30
CA SER A 228 19.33 11.99 -1.15
C SER A 228 20.38 13.00 -1.63
N LEU A 229 20.58 14.08 -0.89
CA LEU A 229 21.57 15.12 -1.23
C LEU A 229 23.02 14.68 -1.00
N SER A 230 23.27 13.63 -0.24
CA SER A 230 24.62 13.11 -0.01
C SER A 230 25.29 12.58 -1.27
N ARG A 231 24.50 12.26 -2.31
CA ARG A 231 24.94 11.67 -3.60
C ARG A 231 25.87 10.46 -3.42
N SER A 232 25.64 9.69 -2.38
CA SER A 232 26.42 8.51 -2.02
C SER A 232 25.53 7.33 -1.69
N ALA A 233 25.96 6.10 -1.98
CA ALA A 233 25.25 4.89 -1.58
C ALA A 233 25.01 4.81 -0.07
N TRP A 234 25.90 5.39 0.75
CA TRP A 234 25.71 5.50 2.20
C TRP A 234 24.53 6.40 2.60
N GLY A 235 24.09 7.28 1.71
CA GLY A 235 22.88 8.09 1.88
C GLY A 235 21.61 7.26 2.00
N PHE A 236 21.63 6.00 1.55
CA PHE A 236 20.52 5.07 1.75
C PHE A 236 20.32 4.64 3.20
N LEU A 237 21.32 4.77 4.07
CA LEU A 237 21.15 4.49 5.49
C LEU A 237 20.15 5.48 6.17
N PRO A 238 20.36 6.81 6.12
CA PRO A 238 19.36 7.74 6.64
C PRO A 238 18.03 7.68 5.88
N ILE A 239 18.02 7.43 4.55
CA ILE A 239 16.77 7.21 3.80
C ILE A 239 15.99 6.01 4.37
N ALA A 240 16.65 4.88 4.62
CA ALA A 240 16.01 3.70 5.18
C ALA A 240 15.40 3.99 6.58
N VAL A 241 16.16 4.65 7.46
CA VAL A 241 15.65 5.04 8.79
C VAL A 241 14.44 5.97 8.65
N GLY A 242 14.50 6.99 7.81
CA GLY A 242 13.41 7.90 7.55
C GLY A 242 12.17 7.16 7.00
N TYR A 243 12.37 6.22 6.09
CA TYR A 243 11.30 5.44 5.49
C TYR A 243 10.64 4.49 6.51
N GLY A 244 11.42 3.92 7.43
CA GLY A 244 10.90 3.16 8.57
C GLY A 244 10.07 4.01 9.52
N LEU A 245 10.50 5.24 9.83
CA LEU A 245 9.72 6.17 10.64
C LEU A 245 8.41 6.58 9.93
N MET A 246 8.46 6.80 8.63
CA MET A 246 7.26 7.10 7.83
C MET A 246 6.25 5.95 7.91
N GLN A 247 6.72 4.71 7.76
CA GLN A 247 5.86 3.52 7.87
C GLN A 247 5.22 3.38 9.25
N LEU A 248 5.96 3.66 10.30
CA LEU A 248 5.42 3.73 11.67
C LEU A 248 4.25 4.72 11.75
N VAL A 249 4.42 5.94 11.22
CA VAL A 249 3.38 6.98 11.23
C VAL A 249 2.18 6.56 10.40
N ILE A 250 2.40 5.95 9.22
CA ILE A 250 1.34 5.43 8.34
C ILE A 250 0.47 4.42 9.10
N VAL A 251 1.08 3.36 9.63
CA VAL A 251 0.35 2.26 10.28
C VAL A 251 -0.43 2.75 11.51
N VAL A 252 0.15 3.65 12.32
CA VAL A 252 -0.58 4.24 13.45
C VAL A 252 -1.73 5.12 12.97
N SER A 253 -1.52 5.92 11.91
CA SER A 253 -2.57 6.80 11.38
C SER A 253 -3.74 6.00 10.80
N GLU A 254 -3.46 4.93 10.05
CA GLU A 254 -4.48 4.00 9.56
C GLU A 254 -5.24 3.34 10.71
N SER A 255 -4.54 2.83 11.72
CA SER A 255 -5.17 2.18 12.88
C SER A 255 -6.10 3.13 13.62
N ARG A 256 -5.67 4.36 13.89
CA ARG A 256 -6.49 5.37 14.58
C ARG A 256 -7.64 5.88 13.73
N LEU A 257 -7.47 5.93 12.39
CA LEU A 257 -8.58 6.21 11.48
C LEU A 257 -9.64 5.11 11.59
N GLN A 258 -9.24 3.83 11.60
CA GLN A 258 -10.19 2.71 11.73
C GLN A 258 -10.96 2.74 13.05
N ASP A 259 -10.34 3.18 14.14
CA ASP A 259 -11.03 3.32 15.44
C ASP A 259 -12.04 4.47 15.46
N ALA A 260 -11.77 5.54 14.70
CA ALA A 260 -12.62 6.72 14.64
C ALA A 260 -13.85 6.58 13.73
N ILE A 261 -13.96 5.49 12.94
CA ILE A 261 -15.04 5.28 11.97
C ILE A 261 -16.10 4.33 12.53
N THR A 262 -17.38 4.60 12.25
CA THR A 262 -18.48 3.67 12.53
C THR A 262 -18.35 2.39 11.69
N GLY A 263 -18.70 1.22 12.28
CA GLY A 263 -18.48 -0.09 11.66
C GLY A 263 -18.94 -0.23 10.21
N PRO A 264 -20.18 0.20 9.84
CA PRO A 264 -20.67 0.05 8.47
C PRO A 264 -19.93 0.86 7.41
N ALA A 265 -19.34 2.00 7.78
CA ALA A 265 -18.66 2.92 6.86
C ALA A 265 -17.17 2.61 6.64
N ARG A 266 -16.57 1.73 7.44
CA ARG A 266 -15.11 1.45 7.42
C ARG A 266 -14.57 1.13 6.02
N ALA A 267 -15.21 0.20 5.32
CA ALA A 267 -14.77 -0.20 3.99
C ALA A 267 -14.78 0.98 3.00
N THR A 268 -15.84 1.78 3.03
CA THR A 268 -15.98 2.94 2.13
C THR A 268 -14.95 4.03 2.47
N VAL A 269 -14.78 4.37 3.74
CA VAL A 269 -13.81 5.40 4.17
C VAL A 269 -12.38 4.96 3.83
N THR A 270 -12.04 3.68 4.02
CA THR A 270 -10.73 3.13 3.63
C THR A 270 -10.52 3.22 2.12
N SER A 271 -11.55 2.88 1.33
CA SER A 271 -11.48 3.00 -0.14
C SER A 271 -11.32 4.46 -0.60
N VAL A 272 -11.99 5.39 0.05
CA VAL A 272 -11.87 6.83 -0.23
C VAL A 272 -10.45 7.31 0.08
N SER A 273 -9.87 6.94 1.23
CA SER A 273 -8.51 7.33 1.57
C SER A 273 -7.49 6.73 0.61
N GLY A 274 -7.65 5.46 0.22
CA GLY A 274 -6.81 4.80 -0.79
C GLY A 274 -6.89 5.48 -2.16
N PHE A 275 -8.10 5.82 -2.61
CA PHE A 275 -8.29 6.54 -3.87
C PHE A 275 -7.54 7.89 -3.89
N PHE A 276 -7.64 8.67 -2.82
CA PHE A 276 -6.91 9.94 -2.73
C PHE A 276 -5.40 9.74 -2.59
N ALA A 277 -4.94 8.66 -1.96
CA ALA A 277 -3.51 8.31 -1.92
C ALA A 277 -2.97 8.07 -3.35
N GLU A 278 -3.70 7.32 -4.18
CA GLU A 278 -3.34 7.08 -5.58
C GLU A 278 -3.35 8.38 -6.41
N VAL A 279 -4.36 9.24 -6.23
CA VAL A 279 -4.40 10.57 -6.88
C VAL A 279 -3.18 11.40 -6.50
N PHE A 280 -2.78 11.37 -5.23
CA PHE A 280 -1.60 12.07 -4.75
C PHE A 280 -0.30 11.45 -5.31
N ALA A 281 -0.20 10.11 -5.38
CA ALA A 281 0.93 9.42 -6.01
C ALA A 281 1.08 9.81 -7.49
N VAL A 282 -0.03 9.90 -8.24
CA VAL A 282 -0.01 10.37 -9.63
C VAL A 282 0.49 11.82 -9.72
N ALA A 283 0.09 12.69 -8.79
CA ALA A 283 0.59 14.06 -8.74
C ALA A 283 2.11 14.11 -8.46
N VAL A 284 2.61 13.23 -7.57
CA VAL A 284 4.05 13.06 -7.31
C VAL A 284 4.76 12.62 -8.60
N TYR A 285 4.25 11.59 -9.30
CA TYR A 285 4.85 11.12 -10.56
C TYR A 285 4.87 12.22 -11.63
N ALA A 286 3.79 12.98 -11.79
CA ALA A 286 3.74 14.12 -12.70
C ALA A 286 4.77 15.20 -12.32
N GLY A 287 4.89 15.50 -11.04
CA GLY A 287 5.88 16.45 -10.52
C GLY A 287 7.32 16.01 -10.82
N PHE A 288 7.62 14.71 -10.63
CA PHE A 288 8.92 14.14 -11.01
C PHE A 288 9.16 14.21 -12.51
N ALA A 289 8.19 13.82 -13.32
CA ALA A 289 8.31 13.85 -14.77
C ALA A 289 8.63 15.25 -15.28
N VAL A 290 7.92 16.27 -14.79
CA VAL A 290 8.17 17.68 -15.15
C VAL A 290 9.51 18.16 -14.56
N GLY A 291 9.76 17.92 -13.28
CA GLY A 291 10.96 18.39 -12.58
C GLY A 291 12.25 17.76 -13.10
N SER A 292 12.20 16.51 -13.60
CA SER A 292 13.38 15.80 -14.13
C SER A 292 14.03 16.48 -15.36
N VAL A 293 13.31 17.40 -16.00
CA VAL A 293 13.84 18.21 -17.10
C VAL A 293 14.90 19.19 -16.62
N TRP A 294 14.78 19.70 -15.38
CA TRP A 294 15.66 20.76 -14.85
C TRP A 294 16.50 20.34 -13.64
N PHE A 295 16.08 19.32 -12.91
CA PHE A 295 16.70 18.94 -11.64
C PHE A 295 17.17 17.49 -11.65
N SER A 296 18.24 17.23 -10.90
CA SER A 296 18.70 15.86 -10.66
C SER A 296 17.75 15.09 -9.76
N MET A 297 17.82 13.76 -9.78
CA MET A 297 16.97 12.90 -8.96
C MET A 297 17.15 13.19 -7.46
N SER A 298 18.39 13.43 -7.02
CA SER A 298 18.70 13.79 -5.64
C SER A 298 17.95 15.04 -5.18
N VAL A 299 17.87 16.07 -6.04
CA VAL A 299 17.16 17.32 -5.73
C VAL A 299 15.63 17.10 -5.73
N LEU A 300 15.12 16.30 -6.66
CA LEU A 300 13.69 16.02 -6.73
C LEU A 300 13.20 15.23 -5.51
N VAL A 301 13.95 14.18 -5.10
CA VAL A 301 13.62 13.43 -3.88
C VAL A 301 13.71 14.32 -2.64
N ALA A 302 14.72 15.19 -2.55
CA ALA A 302 14.80 16.16 -1.47
C ALA A 302 13.66 17.17 -1.48
N ALA A 303 13.23 17.67 -2.64
CA ALA A 303 12.12 18.60 -2.76
C ALA A 303 10.78 17.97 -2.31
N LEU A 304 10.58 16.68 -2.57
CA LEU A 304 9.39 15.96 -2.09
C LEU A 304 9.32 15.80 -0.57
N THR A 305 10.43 15.98 0.14
CA THR A 305 10.39 16.00 1.61
C THR A 305 9.74 17.26 2.17
N ILE A 306 9.60 18.33 1.37
CA ILE A 306 8.91 19.56 1.79
C ILE A 306 7.44 19.28 2.11
N PRO A 307 6.61 18.66 1.23
CA PRO A 307 5.24 18.30 1.60
C PRO A 307 5.19 17.29 2.77
N VAL A 308 6.16 16.40 2.94
CA VAL A 308 6.25 15.53 4.13
C VAL A 308 6.41 16.37 5.40
N LEU A 309 7.33 17.36 5.38
CA LEU A 309 7.56 18.26 6.50
C LEU A 309 6.33 19.13 6.80
N LEU A 310 5.64 19.61 5.77
CA LEU A 310 4.38 20.38 5.95
C LEU A 310 3.29 19.47 6.56
N THR A 311 3.21 18.21 6.14
CA THR A 311 2.27 17.25 6.72
C THR A 311 2.59 16.98 8.19
N ALA A 312 3.87 16.98 8.58
CA ALA A 312 4.26 16.84 10.00
C ALA A 312 3.62 17.92 10.89
N LEU A 313 3.47 19.15 10.38
CA LEU A 313 2.82 20.25 11.11
C LEU A 313 1.30 20.01 11.28
N VAL A 314 0.70 19.23 10.39
CA VAL A 314 -0.74 18.94 10.41
C VAL A 314 -1.07 17.73 11.29
N VAL A 315 -0.13 16.80 11.49
CA VAL A 315 -0.33 15.57 12.27
C VAL A 315 -1.01 15.82 13.63
N PRO A 316 -0.59 16.80 14.48
CA PRO A 316 -1.22 17.00 15.79
C PRO A 316 -2.71 17.37 15.75
N PHE A 317 -3.16 17.91 14.62
CA PHE A 317 -4.53 18.38 14.40
C PHE A 317 -5.39 17.38 13.62
N ALA A 318 -4.74 16.46 12.88
CA ALA A 318 -5.41 15.53 11.97
C ALA A 318 -5.42 14.09 12.47
N LEU A 319 -4.44 13.70 13.28
CA LEU A 319 -4.35 12.35 13.82
C LEU A 319 -5.35 12.16 14.97
N PRO A 320 -6.32 11.22 14.87
CA PRO A 320 -7.25 10.95 15.95
C PRO A 320 -6.53 10.55 17.24
N PRO A 321 -7.08 10.87 18.43
CA PRO A 321 -6.55 10.35 19.68
C PRO A 321 -6.68 8.82 19.73
N PRO A 322 -5.81 8.12 20.50
CA PRO A 322 -5.91 6.67 20.61
C PRO A 322 -7.24 6.26 21.26
N GLY A 323 -7.94 5.29 20.64
CA GLY A 323 -9.23 4.82 21.13
C GLY A 323 -10.37 5.83 20.96
N ALA A 324 -10.26 6.76 19.99
CA ALA A 324 -11.35 7.66 19.65
C ALA A 324 -12.59 6.83 19.28
N ALA A 325 -13.64 6.93 20.10
CA ALA A 325 -14.92 6.34 19.77
C ALA A 325 -15.57 7.11 18.59
N PRO A 326 -16.33 6.42 17.71
CA PRO A 326 -17.10 7.07 16.66
C PRO A 326 -18.00 8.16 17.28
N ASP A 327 -18.08 9.29 16.60
CA ASP A 327 -18.96 10.38 17.01
C ASP A 327 -20.43 9.99 16.77
N ASN A 328 -21.10 9.49 17.80
CA ASN A 328 -22.48 9.02 17.71
C ASN A 328 -23.51 10.15 17.50
N SER A 329 -23.10 11.42 17.50
CA SER A 329 -24.01 12.55 17.27
C SER A 329 -24.56 12.57 15.83
N VAL A 330 -23.81 12.05 14.86
CA VAL A 330 -24.22 11.97 13.46
C VAL A 330 -25.24 10.85 13.21
N SER A 331 -25.19 9.76 13.96
CA SER A 331 -26.13 8.63 13.80
C SER A 331 -27.54 8.93 14.33
N ALA A 332 -27.72 9.98 15.13
CA ALA A 332 -29.04 10.40 15.60
C ALA A 332 -29.79 11.22 14.54
N GLU A 333 -29.09 12.06 13.79
CA GLU A 333 -29.71 12.92 12.74
C GLU A 333 -30.14 12.12 11.50
N VAL A 334 -29.43 11.02 11.17
CA VAL A 334 -29.76 10.17 10.00
C VAL A 334 -30.95 9.24 10.28
N LYS A 335 -31.35 9.04 11.55
CA LYS A 335 -32.53 8.25 11.90
C LYS A 335 -33.84 9.06 11.88
N GLU A 336 -33.77 10.37 11.75
CA GLU A 336 -34.95 11.26 11.73
C GLU A 336 -35.30 11.74 10.30
N ILE A 337 -34.57 11.30 9.26
CA ILE A 337 -34.87 11.56 7.84
C ILE A 337 -35.25 10.24 7.16
#